data_50434e0bcc0ba4d187ddba6a97298cbf
#
_entry.id   50434e0bcc0ba4d187ddba6a97298cbf
#
_cell.length_a   1.000
_cell.length_b   1.000
_cell.length_c   1.000
_cell.angle_alpha   90.00
_cell.angle_beta   90.00
_cell.angle_gamma   90.00
#
_symmetry.space_group_name_H-M   'P 1'
#
loop_
_entity.id
_entity.type
_entity.pdbx_description
1 polymer ?
#
loop_
_entity_poly.entity_id
_entity_poly.type
_entity_poly.pdbx_seq_one_letter_code
_entity_poly.pdbx_strand_id
1 'polypeptide(L)'
;MFDPGSLDLSTLMAQAQALQDQLERAQAELADQRVTGSSGGGLVEATVSGTGELLALTISPEVVDPSDTETLADLVVAAVRDANNRATAVAQASMPPMPEIGF
;
A
#
# COMPACT_ATOMS: atom_id res chain seq x y z
N MET A 1 40.08 12.18 -19.50
CA MET A 1 40.85 11.74 -18.34
C MET A 1 39.94 11.74 -17.11
N PHE A 2 39.82 10.59 -16.48
CA PHE A 2 39.01 10.47 -15.28
C PHE A 2 39.78 11.14 -14.11
N ASP A 3 39.20 12.21 -13.60
CA ASP A 3 39.73 12.91 -12.43
C ASP A 3 38.88 12.47 -11.22
N PRO A 4 39.45 11.79 -10.23
CA PRO A 4 38.72 11.43 -9.01
C PRO A 4 38.15 12.63 -8.27
N GLY A 5 38.73 13.81 -8.46
CA GLY A 5 38.16 15.04 -7.94
C GLY A 5 36.95 15.54 -8.69
N SER A 6 36.68 15.01 -9.89
CA SER A 6 35.49 15.34 -10.67
C SER A 6 34.32 14.39 -10.39
N LEU A 7 34.53 13.35 -9.63
CA LEU A 7 33.44 12.71 -8.89
C LEU A 7 33.03 13.71 -7.84
N ASP A 8 32.42 14.72 -8.36
CA ASP A 8 32.00 15.86 -7.62
C ASP A 8 31.02 15.41 -6.56
N LEU A 9 31.28 15.78 -5.34
CA LEU A 9 30.37 15.54 -4.23
C LEU A 9 28.99 16.08 -4.57
N SER A 10 28.93 17.17 -5.32
CA SER A 10 27.66 17.74 -5.78
C SER A 10 26.91 16.81 -6.72
N THR A 11 27.60 16.07 -7.59
CA THR A 11 26.96 15.08 -8.48
C THR A 11 26.40 13.90 -7.68
N LEU A 12 27.15 13.42 -6.69
CA LEU A 12 26.69 12.35 -5.81
C LEU A 12 25.48 12.79 -4.99
N MET A 13 25.52 14.01 -4.47
CA MET A 13 24.40 14.57 -3.70
C MET A 13 23.15 14.76 -4.59
N ALA A 14 23.33 15.21 -5.84
CA ALA A 14 22.25 15.35 -6.78
C ALA A 14 21.62 14.00 -7.11
N GLN A 15 22.42 12.94 -7.28
CA GLN A 15 21.91 11.58 -7.52
C GLN A 15 21.16 11.03 -6.32
N ALA A 16 21.69 11.25 -5.13
CA ALA A 16 21.02 10.83 -3.89
C ALA A 16 19.69 11.54 -3.72
N GLN A 17 19.65 12.83 -4.02
CA GLN A 17 18.43 13.62 -3.93
C GLN A 17 17.39 13.19 -4.96
N ALA A 18 17.83 12.89 -6.19
CA ALA A 18 16.94 12.39 -7.23
C ALA A 18 16.32 11.04 -6.84
N LEU A 19 17.10 10.15 -6.23
CA LEU A 19 16.61 8.89 -5.74
C LEU A 19 15.59 9.09 -4.62
N GLN A 20 15.87 10.00 -3.69
CA GLN A 20 14.95 10.33 -2.61
C GLN A 20 13.64 10.88 -3.15
N ASP A 21 13.69 11.77 -4.15
CA ASP A 21 12.51 12.32 -4.80
C ASP A 21 11.68 11.23 -5.48
N GLN A 22 12.33 10.26 -6.10
CA GLN A 22 11.65 9.12 -6.71
C GLN A 22 10.93 8.26 -5.66
N LEU A 23 11.58 8.03 -4.52
CA LEU A 23 10.97 7.27 -3.42
C LEU A 23 9.76 8.01 -2.85
N GLU A 24 9.88 9.31 -2.66
CA GLU A 24 8.77 10.13 -2.16
C GLU A 24 7.59 10.12 -3.13
N ARG A 25 7.84 10.23 -4.44
CA ARG A 25 6.79 10.15 -5.46
C ARG A 25 6.12 8.79 -5.48
N ALA A 26 6.91 7.72 -5.40
CA ALA A 26 6.37 6.37 -5.37
C ALA A 26 5.46 6.17 -4.15
N GLN A 27 5.88 6.67 -2.99
CA GLN A 27 5.07 6.62 -1.77
C GLN A 27 3.80 7.45 -1.89
N ALA A 28 3.90 8.65 -2.46
CA ALA A 28 2.73 9.50 -2.69
C ALA A 28 1.74 8.85 -3.64
N GLU A 29 2.21 8.24 -4.71
CA GLU A 29 1.36 7.52 -5.66
C GLU A 29 0.66 6.34 -5.00
N LEU A 30 1.37 5.58 -4.16
CA LEU A 30 0.77 4.48 -3.40
C LEU A 30 -0.28 4.99 -2.42
N ALA A 31 -0.01 6.11 -1.74
CA ALA A 31 -0.96 6.70 -0.80
C ALA A 31 -2.24 7.16 -1.48
N ASP A 32 -2.15 7.58 -2.75
CA ASP A 32 -3.31 8.00 -3.54
C ASP A 32 -4.10 6.84 -4.12
N GLN A 33 -3.55 5.64 -4.15
CA GLN A 33 -4.26 4.47 -4.66
C GLN A 33 -5.35 4.03 -3.68
N ARG A 34 -6.43 3.53 -4.24
CA ARG A 34 -7.56 3.01 -3.48
C ARG A 34 -7.73 1.54 -3.83
N VAL A 35 -7.68 0.71 -2.81
CA VAL A 35 -7.81 -0.74 -2.96
C VAL A 35 -8.97 -1.20 -2.09
N THR A 36 -9.92 -1.91 -2.69
CA THR A 36 -11.12 -2.36 -2.00
C THR A 36 -11.03 -3.85 -1.74
N GLY A 37 -11.35 -4.24 -0.51
CA GLY A 37 -11.55 -5.62 -0.12
C GLY A 37 -12.95 -5.82 0.43
N SER A 38 -13.39 -7.06 0.52
CA SER A 38 -14.74 -7.36 0.97
C SER A 38 -14.79 -8.65 1.78
N SER A 39 -15.90 -8.81 2.51
CA SER A 39 -16.22 -10.04 3.22
C SER A 39 -17.71 -10.26 3.21
N GLY A 40 -18.15 -11.46 3.59
CA GLY A 40 -19.57 -11.80 3.65
C GLY A 40 -20.28 -11.71 2.30
N GLY A 41 -19.59 -12.01 1.20
CA GLY A 41 -20.18 -11.89 -0.13
C GLY A 41 -20.41 -10.46 -0.59
N GLY A 42 -19.65 -9.50 -0.08
CA GLY A 42 -19.77 -8.08 -0.40
C GLY A 42 -20.63 -7.28 0.56
N LEU A 43 -21.09 -7.90 1.65
CA LEU A 43 -21.88 -7.21 2.68
C LEU A 43 -21.06 -6.20 3.48
N VAL A 44 -19.76 -6.41 3.59
CA VAL A 44 -18.83 -5.47 4.18
C VAL A 44 -17.70 -5.21 3.18
N GLU A 45 -17.44 -3.95 2.92
CA GLU A 45 -16.37 -3.53 2.02
C GLU A 45 -15.44 -2.55 2.76
N ALA A 46 -14.14 -2.76 2.65
CA ALA A 46 -13.14 -1.86 3.18
C ALA A 46 -12.32 -1.28 2.04
N THR A 47 -12.03 0.01 2.10
CA THR A 47 -11.16 0.68 1.14
C THR A 47 -9.92 1.15 1.88
N VAL A 48 -8.76 0.72 1.40
CA VAL A 48 -7.48 1.11 1.96
C VAL A 48 -6.64 1.82 0.90
N SER A 49 -5.69 2.64 1.33
CA SER A 49 -4.69 3.19 0.42
C SER A 49 -3.69 2.12 0.02
N GLY A 50 -2.88 2.39 -1.01
CA GLY A 50 -1.80 1.48 -1.40
C GLY A 50 -0.75 1.28 -0.31
N THR A 51 -0.70 2.16 0.69
CA THR A 51 0.17 2.04 1.86
C THR A 51 -0.48 1.29 3.03
N GLY A 52 -1.74 0.86 2.88
CA GLY A 52 -2.44 0.05 3.88
C GLY A 52 -3.25 0.85 4.88
N GLU A 53 -3.43 2.15 4.68
CA GLU A 53 -4.27 2.96 5.54
C GLU A 53 -5.75 2.73 5.24
N LEU A 54 -6.55 2.46 6.27
CA LEU A 54 -7.99 2.32 6.10
C LEU A 54 -8.62 3.68 5.87
N LEU A 55 -9.27 3.85 4.71
CA LEU A 55 -9.84 5.13 4.29
C LEU A 55 -11.36 5.15 4.41
N ALA A 56 -12.01 4.02 4.18
CA ALA A 56 -13.46 3.94 4.19
C ALA A 56 -13.91 2.51 4.52
N LEU A 57 -15.09 2.43 5.10
CA LEU A 57 -15.71 1.15 5.42
C LEU A 57 -17.21 1.26 5.10
N THR A 58 -17.70 0.33 4.32
CA THR A 58 -19.11 0.25 3.98
C THR A 58 -19.70 -1.03 4.54
N ILE A 59 -20.76 -0.91 5.32
CA ILE A 59 -21.40 -2.04 5.98
C ILE A 59 -22.86 -2.08 5.52
N SER A 60 -23.27 -3.23 4.96
CA SER A 60 -24.69 -3.42 4.60
C SER A 60 -25.54 -3.51 5.87
N PRO A 61 -26.69 -2.86 5.92
CA PRO A 61 -27.60 -2.99 7.06
C PRO A 61 -28.00 -4.43 7.37
N GLU A 62 -27.96 -5.31 6.37
CA GLU A 62 -28.35 -6.72 6.54
C GLU A 62 -27.48 -7.47 7.54
N VAL A 63 -26.22 -7.03 7.76
CA VAL A 63 -25.30 -7.68 8.70
C VAL A 63 -25.29 -7.00 10.06
N VAL A 64 -26.05 -5.93 10.23
CA VAL A 64 -26.07 -5.19 11.48
C VAL A 64 -27.14 -5.79 12.38
N ASP A 65 -26.69 -6.60 13.33
CA ASP A 65 -27.54 -7.23 14.35
C ASP A 65 -27.00 -6.81 15.71
N PRO A 66 -27.72 -5.95 16.45
CA PRO A 66 -27.26 -5.51 17.76
C PRO A 66 -27.06 -6.64 18.77
N SER A 67 -27.71 -7.78 18.54
CA SER A 67 -27.55 -8.95 19.41
C SER A 67 -26.34 -9.81 19.05
N ASP A 68 -25.71 -9.56 17.92
CA ASP A 68 -24.54 -10.31 17.43
C ASP A 68 -23.48 -9.39 16.85
N THR A 69 -22.89 -8.57 17.69
CA THR A 69 -21.84 -7.64 17.28
C THR A 69 -20.52 -8.34 16.95
N GLU A 70 -20.35 -9.56 17.46
CA GLU A 70 -19.11 -10.34 17.21
C GLU A 70 -19.01 -10.74 15.75
N THR A 71 -20.10 -11.21 15.15
CA THR A 71 -20.10 -11.53 13.71
C THR A 71 -19.79 -10.30 12.87
N LEU A 72 -20.38 -9.17 13.20
CA LEU A 72 -20.07 -7.92 12.51
C LEU A 72 -18.59 -7.55 12.61
N ALA A 73 -18.03 -7.64 13.82
CA ALA A 73 -16.62 -7.35 14.04
C ALA A 73 -15.71 -8.27 13.20
N ASP A 74 -16.04 -9.56 13.14
CA ASP A 74 -15.28 -10.52 12.35
C ASP A 74 -15.35 -10.22 10.85
N LEU A 75 -16.52 -9.82 10.36
CA LEU A 75 -16.69 -9.42 8.97
C LEU A 75 -15.87 -8.17 8.63
N VAL A 76 -15.83 -7.20 9.52
CA VAL A 76 -15.02 -5.98 9.34
C VAL A 76 -13.54 -6.33 9.28
N VAL A 77 -13.06 -7.14 10.21
CA VAL A 77 -11.66 -7.57 10.22
C VAL A 77 -11.31 -8.31 8.93
N ALA A 78 -12.18 -9.20 8.48
CA ALA A 78 -11.95 -9.96 7.26
C ALA A 78 -11.90 -9.06 6.02
N ALA A 79 -12.79 -8.06 5.93
CA ALA A 79 -12.80 -7.11 4.82
C ALA A 79 -11.52 -6.26 4.79
N VAL A 80 -11.07 -5.79 5.95
CA VAL A 80 -9.85 -4.99 6.06
C VAL A 80 -8.64 -5.83 5.69
N ARG A 81 -8.57 -7.08 6.14
CA ARG A 81 -7.48 -8.00 5.76
C ARG A 81 -7.44 -8.26 4.27
N ASP A 82 -8.62 -8.48 3.67
CA ASP A 82 -8.70 -8.69 2.22
C ASP A 82 -8.20 -7.45 1.47
N ALA A 83 -8.61 -6.26 1.89
CA ALA A 83 -8.16 -5.00 1.30
C ALA A 83 -6.64 -4.82 1.46
N ASN A 84 -6.10 -5.09 2.64
CA ASN A 84 -4.67 -4.97 2.91
C ASN A 84 -3.84 -5.97 2.11
N ASN A 85 -4.33 -7.20 1.96
CA ASN A 85 -3.66 -8.21 1.13
C ASN A 85 -3.61 -7.78 -0.33
N ARG A 86 -4.70 -7.20 -0.83
CA ARG A 86 -4.77 -6.67 -2.20
C ARG A 86 -3.86 -5.47 -2.36
N ALA A 87 -3.81 -4.57 -1.38
CA ALA A 87 -2.92 -3.41 -1.39
C ALA A 87 -1.45 -3.84 -1.40
N THR A 88 -1.08 -4.85 -0.64
CA THR A 88 0.27 -5.42 -0.65
C THR A 88 0.63 -5.97 -2.03
N ALA A 89 -0.30 -6.67 -2.68
CA ALA A 89 -0.08 -7.19 -4.02
C ALA A 89 0.11 -6.06 -5.04
N VAL A 90 -0.67 -4.98 -4.93
CA VAL A 90 -0.52 -3.79 -5.79
C VAL A 90 0.84 -3.13 -5.56
N ALA A 91 1.25 -2.97 -4.30
CA ALA A 91 2.54 -2.37 -3.96
C ALA A 91 3.70 -3.21 -4.50
N GLN A 92 3.62 -4.53 -4.40
CA GLN A 92 4.63 -5.43 -4.93
C GLN A 92 4.70 -5.38 -6.46
N ALA A 93 3.56 -5.31 -7.11
CA ALA A 93 3.50 -5.20 -8.58
C ALA A 93 4.07 -3.87 -9.08
N SER A 94 4.02 -2.82 -8.27
CA SER A 94 4.55 -1.49 -8.60
C SER A 94 6.04 -1.36 -8.32
N MET A 95 6.63 -2.30 -7.59
CA MET A 95 8.06 -2.29 -7.32
C MET A 95 8.85 -2.81 -8.50
N PRO A 96 9.97 -2.15 -8.85
CA PRO A 96 10.87 -2.71 -9.85
C PRO A 96 11.42 -4.05 -9.33
N PRO A 97 11.64 -5.02 -10.23
CA PRO A 97 12.18 -6.31 -9.81
C PRO A 97 13.55 -6.09 -9.14
N MET A 98 13.67 -6.59 -7.92
CA MET A 98 14.93 -6.56 -7.23
C MET A 98 15.86 -7.59 -7.87
N PRO A 99 17.13 -7.22 -8.14
CA PRO A 99 18.07 -8.21 -8.62
C PRO A 99 18.24 -9.30 -7.56
N GLU A 100 18.10 -10.54 -7.98
CA GLU A 100 18.37 -11.66 -7.10
C GLU A 100 19.83 -11.60 -6.69
N ILE A 101 20.04 -11.39 -5.41
CA ILE A 101 21.34 -11.62 -4.83
C ILE A 101 21.37 -13.12 -4.55
N GLY A 102 21.98 -13.87 -5.48
CA GLY A 102 22.11 -15.29 -5.31
C GLY A 102 23.03 -15.62 -4.14
N PHE A 103 22.50 -16.30 -3.17
CA PHE A 103 23.27 -16.90 -2.10
C PHE A 103 23.25 -18.41 -2.25
#